data_7e77213ffabfe8a4a1b913cb3edf4bae
#
_entry.id   7e77213ffabfe8a4a1b913cb3edf4bae
#
_cell.length_a   1.000
_cell.length_b   1.000
_cell.length_c   1.000
_cell.angle_alpha   90.00
_cell.angle_beta   90.00
_cell.angle_gamma   90.00
#
_symmetry.space_group_name_H-M   'P 1'
#
loop_
_entity.id
_entity.type
_entity.pdbx_description
1 polymer ?
#
loop_
_entity_poly.entity_id
_entity_poly.type
_entity_poly.pdbx_seq_one_letter_code
_entity_poly.pdbx_strand_id
1 'polypeptide(L)'
;MLFFATTINYLDRQVLSLTWKDFIAPEFHWTNTHYGTITALFSIFYAVSMLFAGKFVDKIGTKKGYLWAIGIWSIGACLHAFCGIITSGVVAGRWLVGFADARETIATVGNTTLIVTVSVTLFIIARMILALGEAGNYPAAIKTTAEYFPKKDRALATSLFDCGSVVGALAAPVTIPAIAEAWGWEMAFLAIGALGFIWMGAWMLIYKKPHMNPRVNESELQYIHQDGQDTKKEKEKVPYLTCLKYKQTWAFALGKFLTDGVWFFFLFWTPAYLSAVYDIKSSDPKGQLAIFLLYLISLISIIGGWLPSYFVDKKKMNPYDGRMKTMLIFASFLLIALFAQPLGHISYWIPIICVGIAMAGHQAWSANIFTTAVSYTHL
;
A
#
# COMPACT_ATOMS: atom_id res chain seq x y z
N MET A 1 0.82 -12.82 -12.16
CA MET A 1 -0.47 -12.49 -11.50
C MET A 1 -0.23 -11.74 -10.19
N LEU A 2 0.51 -12.30 -9.19
CA LEU A 2 0.73 -11.65 -7.88
C LEU A 2 1.40 -10.27 -7.98
N PHE A 3 2.42 -10.14 -8.83
CA PHE A 3 3.07 -8.87 -9.15
C PHE A 3 2.04 -7.79 -9.58
N PHE A 4 1.16 -8.12 -10.52
CA PHE A 4 0.13 -7.17 -10.98
C PHE A 4 -0.90 -6.83 -9.90
N ALA A 5 -1.28 -7.80 -9.05
CA ALA A 5 -2.16 -7.53 -7.93
C ALA A 5 -1.54 -6.49 -6.97
N THR A 6 -0.25 -6.66 -6.65
CA THR A 6 0.47 -5.71 -5.77
C THR A 6 0.66 -4.36 -6.45
N THR A 7 0.92 -4.33 -7.78
CA THR A 7 1.00 -3.09 -8.55
C THR A 7 -0.31 -2.30 -8.49
N ILE A 8 -1.45 -2.96 -8.77
CA ILE A 8 -2.77 -2.32 -8.72
C ILE A 8 -3.10 -1.85 -7.30
N ASN A 9 -2.79 -2.65 -6.29
CA ASN A 9 -3.01 -2.30 -4.89
C ASN A 9 -2.29 -1.01 -4.49
N TYR A 10 -1.02 -0.84 -4.92
CA TYR A 10 -0.26 0.37 -4.63
C TYR A 10 -0.66 1.57 -5.47
N LEU A 11 -1.10 1.36 -6.71
CA LEU A 11 -1.74 2.41 -7.52
C LEU A 11 -2.99 2.94 -6.81
N ASP A 12 -3.89 2.04 -6.40
CA ASP A 12 -5.17 2.37 -5.78
C ASP A 12 -4.97 3.14 -4.46
N ARG A 13 -4.02 2.71 -3.66
CA ARG A 13 -3.67 3.38 -2.40
C ARG A 13 -3.29 4.84 -2.57
N GLN A 14 -2.67 5.19 -3.69
CA GLN A 14 -2.19 6.54 -3.98
C GLN A 14 -3.21 7.45 -4.67
N VAL A 15 -4.34 6.92 -5.19
CA VAL A 15 -5.31 7.74 -5.93
C VAL A 15 -5.75 8.95 -5.09
N LEU A 16 -6.16 8.72 -3.84
CA LEU A 16 -6.60 9.84 -3.00
C LEU A 16 -5.46 10.82 -2.69
N SER A 17 -4.25 10.34 -2.38
CA SER A 17 -3.14 11.22 -2.00
C SER A 17 -2.69 12.13 -3.14
N LEU A 18 -2.82 11.67 -4.38
CA LEU A 18 -2.43 12.42 -5.57
C LEU A 18 -3.56 13.32 -6.13
N THR A 19 -4.80 13.09 -5.70
CA THR A 19 -5.96 13.86 -6.22
C THR A 19 -6.59 14.81 -5.19
N TRP A 20 -6.45 14.53 -3.87
CA TRP A 20 -7.23 15.26 -2.88
C TRP A 20 -6.94 16.75 -2.82
N LYS A 21 -5.66 17.15 -2.86
CA LYS A 21 -5.27 18.56 -2.62
C LYS A 21 -5.65 19.45 -3.78
N ASP A 22 -5.38 18.97 -5.00
CA ASP A 22 -5.50 19.80 -6.21
C ASP A 22 -6.89 19.71 -6.84
N PHE A 23 -7.63 18.60 -6.64
CA PHE A 23 -8.93 18.35 -7.28
C PHE A 23 -10.10 18.27 -6.27
N ILE A 24 -9.98 17.42 -5.23
CA ILE A 24 -11.11 17.08 -4.34
C ILE A 24 -11.33 18.17 -3.27
N ALA A 25 -10.24 18.68 -2.68
CA ALA A 25 -10.34 19.67 -1.61
C ALA A 25 -11.00 21.00 -2.05
N PRO A 26 -10.73 21.55 -3.25
CA PRO A 26 -11.43 22.72 -3.74
C PRO A 26 -12.92 22.49 -3.94
N GLU A 27 -13.32 21.30 -4.43
CA GLU A 27 -14.72 20.94 -4.71
C GLU A 27 -15.55 20.81 -3.42
N PHE A 28 -15.02 20.11 -2.41
CA PHE A 28 -15.75 19.85 -1.16
C PHE A 28 -15.35 20.77 0.00
N HIS A 29 -14.52 21.77 -0.23
CA HIS A 29 -13.99 22.67 0.80
C HIS A 29 -13.23 21.95 1.92
N TRP A 30 -12.45 20.90 1.59
CA TRP A 30 -11.71 20.14 2.58
C TRP A 30 -10.47 20.88 3.08
N THR A 31 -10.22 20.72 4.36
CA THR A 31 -8.98 21.13 5.02
C THR A 31 -8.02 19.97 5.19
N ASN A 32 -6.78 20.26 5.57
CA ASN A 32 -5.80 19.23 5.94
C ASN A 32 -6.32 18.30 7.07
N THR A 33 -7.13 18.85 7.99
CA THR A 33 -7.73 18.06 9.09
C THR A 33 -8.71 17.01 8.56
N HIS A 34 -9.56 17.34 7.58
CA HIS A 34 -10.51 16.41 6.99
C HIS A 34 -9.79 15.27 6.27
N TYR A 35 -8.79 15.57 5.45
CA TYR A 35 -7.96 14.57 4.79
C TYR A 35 -7.19 13.72 5.81
N GLY A 36 -6.61 14.34 6.85
CA GLY A 36 -5.93 13.64 7.93
C GLY A 36 -6.85 12.67 8.67
N THR A 37 -8.11 13.04 8.92
CA THR A 37 -9.10 12.16 9.54
C THR A 37 -9.41 10.95 8.65
N ILE A 38 -9.63 11.17 7.35
CA ILE A 38 -9.90 10.10 6.39
C ILE A 38 -8.73 9.10 6.35
N THR A 39 -7.50 9.58 6.26
CA THR A 39 -6.30 8.72 6.16
C THR A 39 -5.97 8.03 7.48
N ALA A 40 -6.21 8.67 8.62
CA ALA A 40 -6.02 8.06 9.94
C ALA A 40 -7.01 6.92 10.17
N LEU A 41 -8.30 7.15 9.91
CA LEU A 41 -9.33 6.11 10.05
C LEU A 41 -9.10 4.95 9.08
N PHE A 42 -8.68 5.23 7.84
CA PHE A 42 -8.25 4.20 6.90
C PHE A 42 -7.13 3.34 7.49
N SER A 43 -6.08 3.96 8.04
CA SER A 43 -4.92 3.26 8.56
C SER A 43 -5.27 2.38 9.77
N ILE A 44 -6.10 2.88 10.68
CA ILE A 44 -6.59 2.13 11.85
C ILE A 44 -7.42 0.93 11.39
N PHE A 45 -8.37 1.16 10.49
CA PHE A 45 -9.25 0.10 10.01
C PHE A 45 -8.50 -0.96 9.20
N TYR A 46 -7.52 -0.54 8.39
CA TYR A 46 -6.61 -1.44 7.67
C TYR A 46 -5.81 -2.32 8.62
N ALA A 47 -5.22 -1.75 9.67
CA ALA A 47 -4.46 -2.50 10.68
C ALA A 47 -5.32 -3.54 11.40
N VAL A 48 -6.56 -3.17 11.78
CA VAL A 48 -7.52 -4.10 12.39
C VAL A 48 -7.91 -5.20 11.40
N SER A 49 -8.18 -4.85 10.15
CA SER A 49 -8.55 -5.81 9.09
C SER A 49 -7.45 -6.84 8.83
N MET A 50 -6.18 -6.44 8.89
CA MET A 50 -5.04 -7.35 8.70
C MET A 50 -4.99 -8.48 9.74
N LEU A 51 -5.46 -8.26 10.97
CA LEU A 51 -5.51 -9.30 12.01
C LEU A 51 -6.42 -10.48 11.62
N PHE A 52 -7.44 -10.22 10.81
CA PHE A 52 -8.44 -11.21 10.42
C PHE A 52 -8.25 -11.72 8.99
N ALA A 53 -7.62 -10.95 8.12
CA ALA A 53 -7.49 -11.23 6.70
C ALA A 53 -6.81 -12.58 6.42
N GLY A 54 -5.72 -12.91 7.13
CA GLY A 54 -5.04 -14.19 6.98
C GLY A 54 -5.95 -15.38 7.31
N LYS A 55 -6.66 -15.32 8.45
CA LYS A 55 -7.62 -16.39 8.84
C LYS A 55 -8.76 -16.53 7.84
N PHE A 56 -9.25 -15.41 7.29
CA PHE A 56 -10.27 -15.41 6.26
C PHE A 56 -9.81 -16.15 5.01
N VAL A 57 -8.64 -15.80 4.47
CA VAL A 57 -8.05 -16.46 3.31
C VAL A 57 -7.78 -17.96 3.58
N ASP A 58 -7.37 -18.30 4.80
CA ASP A 58 -7.14 -19.70 5.18
C ASP A 58 -8.45 -20.52 5.19
N LYS A 59 -9.53 -19.94 5.69
CA LYS A 59 -10.83 -20.60 5.82
C LYS A 59 -11.50 -20.86 4.47
N ILE A 60 -11.50 -19.87 3.56
CA ILE A 60 -12.22 -19.97 2.27
C ILE A 60 -11.35 -20.46 1.11
N GLY A 61 -10.03 -20.59 1.35
CA GLY A 61 -9.06 -21.04 0.35
C GLY A 61 -8.54 -19.89 -0.53
N THR A 62 -7.35 -20.10 -1.10
CA THR A 62 -6.57 -19.09 -1.82
C THR A 62 -7.33 -18.45 -2.97
N LYS A 63 -7.94 -19.27 -3.87
CA LYS A 63 -8.66 -18.74 -5.04
C LYS A 63 -9.77 -17.78 -4.66
N LYS A 64 -10.68 -18.26 -3.80
CA LYS A 64 -11.84 -17.48 -3.37
C LYS A 64 -11.42 -16.31 -2.46
N GLY A 65 -10.47 -16.55 -1.54
CA GLY A 65 -9.97 -15.53 -0.64
C GLY A 65 -9.40 -14.32 -1.37
N TYR A 66 -8.62 -14.58 -2.41
CA TYR A 66 -8.05 -13.52 -3.22
C TYR A 66 -9.10 -12.76 -4.06
N LEU A 67 -10.06 -13.50 -4.65
CA LEU A 67 -11.18 -12.88 -5.37
C LEU A 67 -12.02 -11.97 -4.47
N TRP A 68 -12.35 -12.41 -3.26
CA TRP A 68 -13.07 -11.58 -2.30
C TRP A 68 -12.27 -10.35 -1.89
N ALA A 69 -10.99 -10.51 -1.59
CA ALA A 69 -10.13 -9.40 -1.22
C ALA A 69 -10.08 -8.34 -2.32
N ILE A 70 -9.78 -8.74 -3.57
CA ILE A 70 -9.70 -7.81 -4.70
C ILE A 70 -11.07 -7.22 -5.06
N GLY A 71 -12.13 -8.02 -5.03
CA GLY A 71 -13.49 -7.53 -5.30
C GLY A 71 -13.93 -6.45 -4.34
N ILE A 72 -13.71 -6.66 -3.03
CA ILE A 72 -14.07 -5.69 -1.99
C ILE A 72 -13.27 -4.40 -2.16
N TRP A 73 -11.94 -4.49 -2.38
CA TRP A 73 -11.17 -3.25 -2.55
C TRP A 73 -11.53 -2.52 -3.85
N SER A 74 -11.75 -3.24 -4.96
CA SER A 74 -12.12 -2.62 -6.23
C SER A 74 -13.48 -1.92 -6.15
N ILE A 75 -14.44 -2.50 -5.42
CA ILE A 75 -15.71 -1.84 -5.09
C ILE A 75 -15.43 -0.58 -4.26
N GLY A 76 -14.62 -0.70 -3.20
CA GLY A 76 -14.22 0.43 -2.36
C GLY A 76 -13.58 1.56 -3.18
N ALA A 77 -12.68 1.24 -4.12
CA ALA A 77 -12.08 2.19 -5.03
C ALA A 77 -13.13 2.91 -5.88
N CYS A 78 -13.99 2.15 -6.56
CA CYS A 78 -15.04 2.72 -7.40
C CYS A 78 -16.04 3.57 -6.62
N LEU A 79 -16.36 3.20 -5.36
CA LEU A 79 -17.28 3.97 -4.53
C LEU A 79 -16.81 5.41 -4.29
N HIS A 80 -15.48 5.66 -4.24
CA HIS A 80 -14.96 7.03 -4.10
C HIS A 80 -15.43 7.92 -5.25
N ALA A 81 -15.51 7.42 -6.47
CA ALA A 81 -15.96 8.19 -7.62
C ALA A 81 -17.39 8.70 -7.47
N PHE A 82 -18.24 7.94 -6.79
CA PHE A 82 -19.65 8.30 -6.62
C PHE A 82 -19.91 9.22 -5.41
N CYS A 83 -18.90 9.51 -4.60
CA CYS A 83 -19.05 10.40 -3.44
C CYS A 83 -19.55 11.79 -3.83
N GLY A 84 -19.13 12.34 -4.98
CA GLY A 84 -19.61 13.62 -5.49
C GLY A 84 -21.11 13.60 -5.82
N ILE A 85 -21.56 12.58 -6.55
CA ILE A 85 -22.98 12.42 -6.91
C ILE A 85 -23.85 12.25 -5.67
N ILE A 86 -23.41 11.39 -4.72
CA ILE A 86 -24.15 11.18 -3.47
C ILE A 86 -24.19 12.47 -2.63
N THR A 87 -23.10 13.22 -2.58
CA THR A 87 -23.08 14.53 -1.89
C THR A 87 -24.07 15.49 -2.54
N SER A 88 -24.07 15.64 -3.88
CA SER A 88 -25.05 16.44 -4.62
C SER A 88 -26.49 16.02 -4.31
N GLY A 89 -26.75 14.71 -4.25
CA GLY A 89 -28.06 14.15 -3.87
C GLY A 89 -28.51 14.59 -2.47
N VAL A 90 -27.61 14.51 -1.49
CA VAL A 90 -27.94 14.87 -0.08
C VAL A 90 -28.09 16.36 0.11
N VAL A 91 -27.23 17.18 -0.51
CA VAL A 91 -27.19 18.64 -0.24
C VAL A 91 -28.18 19.43 -1.10
N ALA A 92 -28.54 18.94 -2.30
CA ALA A 92 -29.37 19.65 -3.27
C ALA A 92 -30.53 18.82 -3.84
N GLY A 93 -30.71 17.57 -3.41
CA GLY A 93 -31.74 16.65 -3.91
C GLY A 93 -31.48 16.10 -5.34
N ARG A 94 -30.30 16.31 -5.91
CA ARG A 94 -29.94 15.88 -7.27
C ARG A 94 -29.16 14.57 -7.24
N TRP A 95 -29.85 13.44 -7.42
CA TRP A 95 -29.28 12.09 -7.26
C TRP A 95 -28.80 11.42 -8.57
N LEU A 96 -29.46 11.69 -9.68
CA LEU A 96 -29.17 11.05 -10.97
C LEU A 96 -28.56 12.07 -11.93
N VAL A 97 -27.33 12.50 -11.60
CA VAL A 97 -26.58 13.49 -12.38
C VAL A 97 -25.22 12.92 -12.80
N GLY A 98 -24.63 13.50 -13.85
CA GLY A 98 -23.26 13.20 -14.23
C GLY A 98 -22.23 13.75 -13.22
N PHE A 99 -20.98 13.32 -13.29
CA PHE A 99 -19.92 13.83 -12.41
C PHE A 99 -19.73 15.35 -12.54
N ALA A 100 -19.76 15.88 -13.75
CA ALA A 100 -19.64 17.31 -14.01
C ALA A 100 -20.81 18.11 -13.40
N ASP A 101 -22.05 17.62 -13.61
CA ASP A 101 -23.25 18.26 -13.07
C ASP A 101 -23.30 18.20 -11.54
N ALA A 102 -22.77 17.12 -10.93
CA ALA A 102 -22.66 17.00 -9.48
C ALA A 102 -21.71 18.07 -8.92
N ARG A 103 -20.55 18.27 -9.54
CA ARG A 103 -19.59 19.33 -9.18
C ARG A 103 -20.20 20.72 -9.27
N GLU A 104 -20.86 21.02 -10.39
CA GLU A 104 -21.54 22.28 -10.58
C GLU A 104 -22.64 22.50 -9.52
N THR A 105 -23.42 21.45 -9.24
CA THR A 105 -24.45 21.50 -8.20
C THR A 105 -23.86 21.81 -6.83
N ILE A 106 -22.78 21.12 -6.43
CA ILE A 106 -22.10 21.33 -5.15
C ILE A 106 -21.56 22.76 -5.06
N ALA A 107 -20.99 23.31 -6.13
CA ALA A 107 -20.46 24.67 -6.18
C ALA A 107 -21.54 25.75 -5.97
N THR A 108 -22.80 25.45 -6.29
CA THR A 108 -23.91 26.40 -6.10
C THR A 108 -24.55 26.35 -4.71
N VAL A 109 -24.25 25.32 -3.91
CA VAL A 109 -24.82 25.16 -2.56
C VAL A 109 -24.02 25.96 -1.54
N GLY A 110 -24.68 26.89 -0.86
CA GLY A 110 -24.07 27.79 0.15
C GLY A 110 -23.75 27.09 1.50
N ASN A 111 -24.26 25.88 1.75
CA ASN A 111 -24.06 25.18 3.02
C ASN A 111 -22.78 24.33 3.00
N THR A 112 -21.63 25.00 3.12
CA THR A 112 -20.30 24.36 3.14
C THR A 112 -20.14 23.30 4.23
N THR A 113 -20.71 23.54 5.42
CA THR A 113 -20.60 22.56 6.53
C THR A 113 -21.27 21.25 6.19
N LEU A 114 -22.45 21.29 5.55
CA LEU A 114 -23.13 20.06 5.13
C LEU A 114 -22.36 19.33 4.02
N ILE A 115 -21.83 20.06 3.03
CA ILE A 115 -21.00 19.51 1.96
C ILE A 115 -19.80 18.77 2.55
N VAL A 116 -19.06 19.41 3.45
CA VAL A 116 -17.88 18.82 4.11
C VAL A 116 -18.28 17.57 4.89
N THR A 117 -19.30 17.66 5.74
CA THR A 117 -19.71 16.55 6.60
C THR A 117 -20.12 15.33 5.78
N VAL A 118 -20.93 15.51 4.75
CA VAL A 118 -21.40 14.41 3.90
C VAL A 118 -20.25 13.82 3.10
N SER A 119 -19.47 14.64 2.39
CA SER A 119 -18.38 14.16 1.55
C SER A 119 -17.30 13.44 2.37
N VAL A 120 -16.86 13.99 3.50
CA VAL A 120 -15.88 13.33 4.39
C VAL A 120 -16.39 11.99 4.89
N THR A 121 -17.66 11.92 5.32
CA THR A 121 -18.27 10.67 5.78
C THR A 121 -18.31 9.61 4.69
N LEU A 122 -18.68 9.98 3.47
CA LEU A 122 -18.72 9.08 2.32
C LEU A 122 -17.34 8.55 1.96
N PHE A 123 -16.33 9.43 1.94
CA PHE A 123 -14.95 9.02 1.68
C PHE A 123 -14.40 8.12 2.79
N ILE A 124 -14.74 8.35 4.06
CA ILE A 124 -14.39 7.44 5.16
C ILE A 124 -14.99 6.07 4.92
N ILE A 125 -16.28 5.97 4.60
CA ILE A 125 -16.96 4.69 4.34
C ILE A 125 -16.31 3.96 3.16
N ALA A 126 -16.09 4.65 2.04
CA ALA A 126 -15.43 4.07 0.87
C ALA A 126 -14.01 3.59 1.19
N ARG A 127 -13.24 4.37 1.97
CA ARG A 127 -11.90 3.99 2.45
C ARG A 127 -11.91 2.79 3.40
N MET A 128 -12.90 2.66 4.26
CA MET A 128 -13.03 1.48 5.14
C MET A 128 -13.31 0.21 4.34
N ILE A 129 -14.18 0.29 3.31
CA ILE A 129 -14.44 -0.84 2.41
C ILE A 129 -13.16 -1.21 1.64
N LEU A 130 -12.46 -0.22 1.11
CA LEU A 130 -11.17 -0.39 0.43
C LEU A 130 -10.16 -1.10 1.35
N ALA A 131 -9.97 -0.61 2.57
CA ALA A 131 -9.04 -1.15 3.56
C ALA A 131 -9.33 -2.62 3.90
N LEU A 132 -10.61 -2.98 4.03
CA LEU A 132 -11.02 -4.35 4.29
C LEU A 132 -10.56 -5.31 3.19
N GLY A 133 -10.70 -4.90 1.93
CA GLY A 133 -10.25 -5.69 0.78
C GLY A 133 -8.73 -5.72 0.66
N GLU A 134 -8.06 -4.57 0.74
CA GLU A 134 -6.60 -4.45 0.63
C GLU A 134 -5.85 -5.30 1.67
N ALA A 135 -6.38 -5.41 2.88
CA ALA A 135 -5.78 -6.21 3.96
C ALA A 135 -5.60 -7.69 3.57
N GLY A 136 -6.42 -8.21 2.65
CA GLY A 136 -6.35 -9.59 2.16
C GLY A 136 -5.27 -9.85 1.11
N ASN A 137 -4.71 -8.82 0.48
CA ASN A 137 -3.77 -8.97 -0.64
C ASN A 137 -2.51 -9.75 -0.25
N TYR A 138 -1.75 -9.28 0.74
CA TYR A 138 -0.51 -9.93 1.17
C TYR A 138 -0.71 -11.35 1.70
N PRO A 139 -1.66 -11.64 2.60
CA PRO A 139 -1.92 -13.01 3.04
C PRO A 139 -2.25 -13.96 1.89
N ALA A 140 -3.07 -13.52 0.92
CA ALA A 140 -3.43 -14.33 -0.23
C ALA A 140 -2.23 -14.54 -1.18
N ALA A 141 -1.37 -13.52 -1.39
CA ALA A 141 -0.17 -13.62 -2.20
C ALA A 141 0.84 -14.58 -1.58
N ILE A 142 1.13 -14.45 -0.27
CA ILE A 142 2.04 -15.35 0.46
C ILE A 142 1.53 -16.79 0.41
N LYS A 143 0.22 -17.00 0.61
CA LYS A 143 -0.37 -18.34 0.53
C LYS A 143 -0.26 -18.94 -0.87
N THR A 144 -0.52 -18.14 -1.91
CA THR A 144 -0.32 -18.56 -3.31
C THR A 144 1.14 -18.95 -3.57
N THR A 145 2.08 -18.17 -3.07
CA THR A 145 3.51 -18.46 -3.17
C THR A 145 3.86 -19.77 -2.45
N ALA A 146 3.28 -20.01 -1.27
CA ALA A 146 3.50 -21.25 -0.53
C ALA A 146 2.91 -22.49 -1.24
N GLU A 147 1.85 -22.31 -2.04
CA GLU A 147 1.24 -23.41 -2.83
C GLU A 147 2.02 -23.76 -4.09
N TYR A 148 2.71 -22.80 -4.71
CA TYR A 148 3.37 -22.96 -6.01
C TYR A 148 4.90 -23.09 -5.94
N PHE A 149 5.51 -22.76 -4.79
CA PHE A 149 6.97 -22.74 -4.66
C PHE A 149 7.45 -23.57 -3.45
N PRO A 150 8.52 -24.37 -3.61
CA PRO A 150 9.18 -25.03 -2.49
C PRO A 150 9.78 -23.99 -1.54
N LYS A 151 10.04 -24.37 -0.29
CA LYS A 151 10.51 -23.45 0.78
C LYS A 151 11.71 -22.62 0.37
N LYS A 152 12.66 -23.22 -0.35
CA LYS A 152 13.91 -22.56 -0.80
C LYS A 152 13.66 -21.39 -1.76
N ASP A 153 12.58 -21.43 -2.59
CA ASP A 153 12.31 -20.44 -3.64
C ASP A 153 11.25 -19.41 -3.23
N ARG A 154 10.57 -19.62 -2.10
CA ARG A 154 9.51 -18.71 -1.61
C ARG A 154 9.99 -17.28 -1.40
N ALA A 155 11.24 -17.11 -0.93
CA ALA A 155 11.81 -15.77 -0.73
C ALA A 155 11.95 -15.02 -2.05
N LEU A 156 12.44 -15.67 -3.10
CA LEU A 156 12.57 -15.06 -4.43
C LEU A 156 11.19 -14.75 -5.01
N ALA A 157 10.23 -15.69 -4.93
CA ALA A 157 8.87 -15.48 -5.43
C ALA A 157 8.16 -14.33 -4.71
N THR A 158 8.37 -14.21 -3.39
CA THR A 158 7.85 -13.09 -2.59
C THR A 158 8.46 -11.76 -3.01
N SER A 159 9.78 -11.70 -3.20
CA SER A 159 10.45 -10.48 -3.69
C SER A 159 9.95 -10.07 -5.07
N LEU A 160 9.71 -11.02 -5.97
CA LEU A 160 9.20 -10.74 -7.31
C LEU A 160 7.79 -10.13 -7.28
N PHE A 161 6.89 -10.63 -6.46
CA PHE A 161 5.57 -10.01 -6.39
C PHE A 161 5.59 -8.67 -5.62
N ASP A 162 6.45 -8.54 -4.64
CA ASP A 162 6.60 -7.30 -3.86
C ASP A 162 7.19 -6.15 -4.69
N CYS A 163 8.02 -6.46 -5.70
CA CYS A 163 8.45 -5.46 -6.70
C CYS A 163 7.27 -4.76 -7.40
N GLY A 164 6.10 -5.39 -7.46
CA GLY A 164 4.88 -4.75 -7.96
C GLY A 164 4.50 -3.50 -7.17
N SER A 165 4.79 -3.44 -5.87
CA SER A 165 4.54 -2.26 -5.04
C SER A 165 5.35 -1.04 -5.50
N VAL A 166 6.61 -1.27 -5.88
CA VAL A 166 7.50 -0.23 -6.39
C VAL A 166 7.04 0.26 -7.75
N VAL A 167 6.68 -0.67 -8.64
CA VAL A 167 6.15 -0.30 -9.97
C VAL A 167 4.85 0.49 -9.85
N GLY A 168 3.94 0.08 -8.96
CA GLY A 168 2.72 0.84 -8.66
C GLY A 168 3.03 2.24 -8.12
N ALA A 169 3.98 2.35 -7.19
CA ALA A 169 4.39 3.63 -6.62
C ALA A 169 5.01 4.58 -7.66
N LEU A 170 5.80 4.05 -8.60
CA LEU A 170 6.41 4.83 -9.68
C LEU A 170 5.40 5.23 -10.77
N ALA A 171 4.44 4.37 -11.07
CA ALA A 171 3.43 4.64 -12.09
C ALA A 171 2.35 5.63 -11.62
N ALA A 172 2.02 5.63 -10.32
CA ALA A 172 0.95 6.43 -9.76
C ALA A 172 1.06 7.94 -10.05
N PRO A 173 2.19 8.63 -9.77
CA PRO A 173 2.32 10.07 -9.97
C PRO A 173 2.25 10.49 -11.44
N VAL A 174 2.48 9.58 -12.36
CA VAL A 174 2.40 9.85 -13.81
C VAL A 174 0.99 9.58 -14.33
N THR A 175 0.35 8.50 -13.89
CA THR A 175 -0.93 8.07 -14.46
C THR A 175 -2.14 8.71 -13.79
N ILE A 176 -2.16 8.79 -12.45
CA ILE A 176 -3.34 9.23 -11.69
C ILE A 176 -3.66 10.71 -11.93
N PRO A 177 -2.70 11.66 -11.77
CA PRO A 177 -2.99 13.07 -12.02
C PRO A 177 -3.35 13.34 -13.49
N ALA A 178 -2.71 12.64 -14.44
CA ALA A 178 -3.02 12.78 -15.86
C ALA A 178 -4.47 12.35 -16.18
N ILE A 179 -4.95 11.27 -15.57
CA ILE A 179 -6.36 10.84 -15.69
C ILE A 179 -7.27 11.86 -15.03
N ALA A 180 -6.93 12.34 -13.83
CA ALA A 180 -7.74 13.30 -13.08
C ALA A 180 -7.87 14.64 -13.81
N GLU A 181 -6.81 15.09 -14.47
CA GLU A 181 -6.81 16.32 -15.26
C GLU A 181 -7.65 16.19 -16.55
N ALA A 182 -7.50 15.05 -17.24
CA ALA A 182 -8.16 14.84 -18.54
C ALA A 182 -9.67 14.55 -18.40
N TRP A 183 -10.08 13.79 -17.38
CA TRP A 183 -11.45 13.27 -17.26
C TRP A 183 -12.12 13.48 -15.89
N GLY A 184 -11.44 14.12 -14.97
CA GLY A 184 -11.88 14.31 -13.59
C GLY A 184 -11.32 13.27 -12.61
N TRP A 185 -11.24 13.67 -11.34
CA TRP A 185 -10.68 12.82 -10.29
C TRP A 185 -11.49 11.52 -10.07
N GLU A 186 -12.78 11.52 -10.35
CA GLU A 186 -13.68 10.37 -10.26
C GLU A 186 -13.22 9.26 -11.21
N MET A 187 -12.80 9.65 -12.43
CA MET A 187 -12.32 8.69 -13.43
C MET A 187 -10.99 8.05 -13.02
N ALA A 188 -10.16 8.73 -12.24
CA ALA A 188 -8.95 8.10 -11.70
C ALA A 188 -9.31 6.94 -10.75
N PHE A 189 -10.28 7.12 -9.85
CA PHE A 189 -10.77 6.05 -8.98
C PHE A 189 -11.43 4.91 -9.78
N LEU A 190 -12.27 5.23 -10.76
CA LEU A 190 -12.93 4.21 -11.59
C LEU A 190 -11.93 3.43 -12.43
N ALA A 191 -10.96 4.09 -13.06
CA ALA A 191 -9.97 3.44 -13.91
C ALA A 191 -9.09 2.47 -13.10
N ILE A 192 -8.58 2.90 -11.95
CA ILE A 192 -7.73 2.05 -11.12
C ILE A 192 -8.57 0.93 -10.47
N GLY A 193 -9.77 1.23 -9.97
CA GLY A 193 -10.67 0.21 -9.42
C GLY A 193 -11.09 -0.83 -10.46
N ALA A 194 -11.30 -0.43 -11.72
CA ALA A 194 -11.61 -1.33 -12.83
C ALA A 194 -10.47 -2.31 -13.14
N LEU A 195 -9.20 -1.89 -12.98
CA LEU A 195 -8.05 -2.81 -13.14
C LEU A 195 -8.13 -4.00 -12.19
N GLY A 196 -8.65 -3.81 -10.98
CA GLY A 196 -8.88 -4.90 -10.04
C GLY A 196 -9.90 -5.91 -10.54
N PHE A 197 -11.02 -5.46 -11.12
CA PHE A 197 -12.00 -6.38 -11.73
C PHE A 197 -11.44 -7.11 -12.96
N ILE A 198 -10.64 -6.44 -13.80
CA ILE A 198 -9.94 -7.08 -14.91
C ILE A 198 -9.00 -8.17 -14.39
N TRP A 199 -8.24 -7.86 -13.33
CA TRP A 199 -7.37 -8.83 -12.68
C TRP A 199 -8.15 -10.03 -12.13
N MET A 200 -9.32 -9.80 -11.51
CA MET A 200 -10.20 -10.87 -11.01
C MET A 200 -10.62 -11.82 -12.12
N GLY A 201 -11.02 -11.28 -13.28
CA GLY A 201 -11.35 -12.08 -14.45
C GLY A 201 -10.19 -12.97 -14.89
N ALA A 202 -8.98 -12.39 -14.99
CA ALA A 202 -7.78 -13.13 -15.31
C ALA A 202 -7.45 -14.20 -14.25
N TRP A 203 -7.60 -13.87 -12.96
CA TRP A 203 -7.37 -14.81 -11.86
C TRP A 203 -8.31 -16.01 -11.88
N MET A 204 -9.59 -15.79 -12.15
CA MET A 204 -10.58 -16.87 -12.28
C MET A 204 -10.19 -17.88 -13.35
N LEU A 205 -9.66 -17.40 -14.47
CA LEU A 205 -9.27 -18.22 -15.61
C LEU A 205 -7.93 -18.93 -15.42
N ILE A 206 -6.95 -18.23 -14.85
CA ILE A 206 -5.56 -18.70 -14.80
C ILE A 206 -5.28 -19.54 -13.56
N TYR A 207 -5.79 -19.12 -12.38
CA TYR A 207 -5.45 -19.78 -11.14
C TYR A 207 -6.19 -21.11 -10.96
N LYS A 208 -5.41 -22.18 -10.79
CA LYS A 208 -5.86 -23.50 -10.32
C LYS A 208 -4.83 -23.97 -9.30
N LYS A 209 -5.21 -24.86 -8.39
CA LYS A 209 -4.21 -25.49 -7.50
C LYS A 209 -3.19 -26.27 -8.32
N PRO A 210 -1.90 -26.37 -7.91
CA PRO A 210 -0.85 -27.02 -8.71
C PRO A 210 -1.25 -28.40 -9.23
N HIS A 211 -1.78 -29.28 -8.38
CA HIS A 211 -2.22 -30.63 -8.74
C HIS A 211 -3.46 -30.68 -9.67
N MET A 212 -4.18 -29.57 -9.83
CA MET A 212 -5.33 -29.45 -10.73
C MET A 212 -5.01 -28.61 -11.96
N ASN A 213 -3.80 -28.09 -12.07
CA ASN A 213 -3.41 -27.21 -13.15
C ASN A 213 -2.84 -28.02 -14.32
N PRO A 214 -3.53 -28.06 -15.49
CA PRO A 214 -3.07 -28.85 -16.63
C PRO A 214 -1.76 -28.34 -17.24
N ARG A 215 -1.29 -27.17 -16.84
CA ARG A 215 -0.02 -26.60 -17.29
C ARG A 215 1.18 -27.04 -16.42
N VAL A 216 0.91 -27.65 -15.27
CA VAL A 216 1.95 -28.15 -14.36
C VAL A 216 2.19 -29.63 -14.70
N ASN A 217 3.41 -29.97 -15.11
CA ASN A 217 3.79 -31.36 -15.37
C ASN A 217 4.20 -32.10 -14.08
N GLU A 218 4.36 -33.42 -14.18
CA GLU A 218 4.69 -34.24 -13.00
C GLU A 218 6.03 -33.86 -12.35
N SER A 219 7.04 -33.54 -13.15
CA SER A 219 8.35 -33.13 -12.65
C SER A 219 8.28 -31.81 -11.90
N GLU A 220 7.49 -30.85 -12.41
CA GLU A 220 7.23 -29.57 -11.74
C GLU A 220 6.43 -29.79 -10.45
N LEU A 221 5.45 -30.68 -10.46
CA LEU A 221 4.66 -30.99 -9.26
C LEU A 221 5.54 -31.65 -8.18
N GLN A 222 6.46 -32.55 -8.58
CA GLN A 222 7.46 -33.14 -7.66
C GLN A 222 8.39 -32.07 -7.12
N TYR A 223 8.82 -31.12 -7.96
CA TYR A 223 9.65 -30.00 -7.52
C TYR A 223 8.94 -29.10 -6.50
N ILE A 224 7.67 -28.75 -6.75
CA ILE A 224 6.86 -27.97 -5.83
C ILE A 224 6.74 -28.67 -4.47
N HIS A 225 6.58 -30.00 -4.47
CA HIS A 225 6.38 -30.81 -3.28
C HIS A 225 7.67 -31.42 -2.70
N GLN A 226 8.88 -31.03 -3.18
CA GLN A 226 10.15 -31.63 -2.76
C GLN A 226 10.44 -31.55 -1.25
N ASP A 227 9.84 -30.56 -0.57
CA ASP A 227 9.96 -30.38 0.88
C ASP A 227 9.05 -31.31 1.69
N GLY A 228 8.42 -32.28 1.02
CA GLY A 228 7.32 -33.08 1.55
C GLY A 228 6.02 -32.29 1.55
N GLN A 229 4.88 -32.97 1.40
CA GLN A 229 3.65 -32.38 1.85
C GLN A 229 3.87 -32.05 3.32
N ASP A 230 3.70 -30.79 3.73
CA ASP A 230 3.57 -30.47 5.15
C ASP A 230 2.45 -31.39 5.65
N THR A 231 2.84 -32.64 6.00
CA THR A 231 1.94 -33.57 6.69
C THR A 231 1.40 -32.73 7.80
N LYS A 232 0.08 -32.66 7.89
CA LYS A 232 -0.67 -32.00 8.91
C LYS A 232 -0.22 -32.50 10.30
N LYS A 233 0.99 -32.17 10.71
CA LYS A 233 1.23 -31.91 12.11
C LYS A 233 0.30 -30.74 12.36
N GLU A 234 -0.79 -30.99 13.05
CA GLU A 234 -1.62 -29.92 13.60
C GLU A 234 -0.64 -28.93 14.23
N LYS A 235 -0.33 -27.85 13.48
CA LYS A 235 0.42 -26.74 14.07
C LYS A 235 -0.46 -26.34 15.22
N GLU A 236 0.00 -26.60 16.45
CA GLU A 236 -0.70 -26.11 17.64
C GLU A 236 -1.09 -24.67 17.38
N LYS A 237 -2.38 -24.41 17.31
CA LYS A 237 -2.91 -23.07 17.04
C LYS A 237 -2.57 -22.23 18.24
N VAL A 238 -1.40 -21.58 18.20
CA VAL A 238 -1.00 -20.66 19.26
C VAL A 238 -1.96 -19.47 19.25
N PRO A 239 -2.71 -19.24 20.31
CA PRO A 239 -3.59 -18.07 20.40
C PRO A 239 -2.78 -16.79 20.29
N TYR A 240 -3.28 -15.77 19.58
CA TYR A 240 -2.59 -14.47 19.45
C TYR A 240 -2.21 -13.85 20.79
N LEU A 241 -3.06 -14.01 21.82
CA LEU A 241 -2.79 -13.53 23.17
C LEU A 241 -1.55 -14.18 23.80
N THR A 242 -1.21 -15.41 23.42
CA THR A 242 0.00 -16.07 23.89
C THR A 242 1.25 -15.41 23.30
N CYS A 243 1.17 -14.93 22.04
CA CYS A 243 2.29 -14.21 21.41
C CYS A 243 2.63 -12.91 22.15
N LEU A 244 1.65 -12.25 22.79
CA LEU A 244 1.87 -11.02 23.56
C LEU A 244 2.68 -11.23 24.85
N LYS A 245 2.91 -12.47 25.27
CA LYS A 245 3.77 -12.81 26.42
C LYS A 245 5.26 -12.72 26.09
N TYR A 246 5.64 -12.72 24.82
CA TYR A 246 7.02 -12.70 24.39
C TYR A 246 7.54 -11.28 24.19
N LYS A 247 8.70 -10.96 24.78
CA LYS A 247 9.35 -9.64 24.63
C LYS A 247 9.68 -9.31 23.17
N GLN A 248 10.02 -10.32 22.37
CA GLN A 248 10.31 -10.19 20.94
C GLN A 248 9.11 -9.67 20.14
N THR A 249 7.90 -10.13 20.50
CA THR A 249 6.65 -9.65 19.87
C THR A 249 6.46 -8.15 20.10
N TRP A 250 6.70 -7.70 21.33
CA TRP A 250 6.59 -6.28 21.66
C TRP A 250 7.69 -5.44 20.99
N ALA A 251 8.92 -5.93 20.95
CA ALA A 251 10.01 -5.24 20.25
C ALA A 251 9.69 -5.05 18.77
N PHE A 252 9.18 -6.09 18.11
CA PHE A 252 8.73 -6.03 16.72
C PHE A 252 7.53 -5.07 16.56
N ALA A 253 6.50 -5.23 17.37
CA ALA A 253 5.27 -4.46 17.28
C ALA A 253 5.52 -2.96 17.51
N LEU A 254 6.28 -2.60 18.54
CA LEU A 254 6.64 -1.22 18.84
C LEU A 254 7.54 -0.62 17.76
N GLY A 255 8.53 -1.38 17.27
CA GLY A 255 9.38 -0.94 16.18
C GLY A 255 8.59 -0.60 14.94
N LYS A 256 7.68 -1.47 14.51
CA LYS A 256 6.80 -1.24 13.36
C LYS A 256 5.81 -0.09 13.62
N PHE A 257 5.20 -0.05 14.78
CA PHE A 257 4.26 1.01 15.14
C PHE A 257 4.88 2.41 15.02
N LEU A 258 6.11 2.57 15.52
CA LEU A 258 6.80 3.86 15.47
C LEU A 258 7.28 4.24 14.06
N THR A 259 7.65 3.26 13.23
CA THR A 259 8.24 3.53 11.91
C THR A 259 7.22 3.58 10.78
N ASP A 260 6.18 2.75 10.81
CA ASP A 260 5.19 2.72 9.73
C ASP A 260 4.36 4.00 9.65
N GLY A 261 4.15 4.69 10.77
CA GLY A 261 3.54 6.01 10.77
C GLY A 261 4.30 7.03 9.91
N VAL A 262 5.63 6.99 9.95
CA VAL A 262 6.49 7.86 9.11
C VAL A 262 6.36 7.51 7.63
N TRP A 263 6.32 6.22 7.30
CA TRP A 263 6.10 5.76 5.92
C TRP A 263 4.78 6.25 5.35
N PHE A 264 3.68 6.05 6.07
CA PHE A 264 2.36 6.50 5.65
C PHE A 264 2.25 8.02 5.57
N PHE A 265 2.96 8.75 6.45
CA PHE A 265 3.06 10.19 6.35
C PHE A 265 3.69 10.61 5.02
N PHE A 266 4.85 10.08 4.68
CA PHE A 266 5.49 10.39 3.40
C PHE A 266 4.61 9.99 2.20
N LEU A 267 3.98 8.82 2.26
CA LEU A 267 3.14 8.33 1.17
C LEU A 267 1.91 9.23 0.92
N PHE A 268 1.24 9.67 1.99
CA PHE A 268 -0.03 10.37 1.87
C PHE A 268 0.11 11.90 1.81
N TRP A 269 1.17 12.46 2.39
CA TRP A 269 1.28 13.90 2.57
C TRP A 269 2.31 14.58 1.66
N THR A 270 3.26 13.85 1.07
CA THR A 270 4.28 14.48 0.22
C THR A 270 3.71 15.21 -0.99
N PRO A 271 2.72 14.69 -1.73
CA PRO A 271 2.11 15.45 -2.83
C PRO A 271 1.48 16.76 -2.35
N ALA A 272 0.74 16.71 -1.25
CA ALA A 272 0.12 17.89 -0.66
C ALA A 272 1.14 18.91 -0.12
N TYR A 273 2.26 18.45 0.41
CA TYR A 273 3.36 19.30 0.86
C TYR A 273 3.98 20.05 -0.32
N LEU A 274 4.25 19.38 -1.44
CA LEU A 274 4.79 20.02 -2.64
C LEU A 274 3.83 21.06 -3.21
N SER A 275 2.54 20.77 -3.26
CA SER A 275 1.52 21.69 -3.72
C SER A 275 1.38 22.91 -2.77
N ALA A 276 1.36 22.69 -1.45
CA ALA A 276 1.11 23.74 -0.47
C ALA A 276 2.32 24.68 -0.24
N VAL A 277 3.53 24.17 -0.33
CA VAL A 277 4.76 24.91 0.02
C VAL A 277 5.47 25.47 -1.21
N TYR A 278 5.43 24.77 -2.33
CA TYR A 278 6.16 25.14 -3.56
C TYR A 278 5.26 25.46 -4.75
N ASP A 279 3.93 25.40 -4.57
CA ASP A 279 2.94 25.55 -5.65
C ASP A 279 3.18 24.59 -6.82
N ILE A 280 3.70 23.39 -6.49
CA ILE A 280 3.97 22.32 -7.47
C ILE A 280 2.83 21.31 -7.37
N LYS A 281 1.85 21.42 -8.27
CA LYS A 281 0.70 20.51 -8.31
C LYS A 281 1.09 19.14 -8.80
N SER A 282 0.39 18.12 -8.32
CA SER A 282 0.59 16.73 -8.76
C SER A 282 0.23 16.50 -10.23
N SER A 283 -0.64 17.34 -10.80
CA SER A 283 -1.00 17.35 -12.22
C SER A 283 0.10 17.92 -13.13
N ASP A 284 0.93 18.83 -12.60
CA ASP A 284 1.98 19.46 -13.38
C ASP A 284 3.11 18.47 -13.73
N PRO A 285 3.74 18.56 -14.93
CA PRO A 285 4.88 17.71 -15.28
C PRO A 285 6.04 17.78 -14.27
N LYS A 286 6.25 18.97 -13.65
CA LYS A 286 7.25 19.14 -12.58
C LYS A 286 6.88 18.36 -11.33
N GLY A 287 5.60 18.35 -10.94
CA GLY A 287 5.09 17.62 -9.78
C GLY A 287 5.14 16.12 -10.00
N GLN A 288 4.73 15.66 -11.16
CA GLN A 288 4.83 14.25 -11.57
C GLN A 288 6.28 13.76 -11.53
N LEU A 289 7.22 14.53 -12.11
CA LEU A 289 8.65 14.21 -12.08
C LEU A 289 9.20 14.21 -10.64
N ALA A 290 8.82 15.18 -9.83
CA ALA A 290 9.27 15.29 -8.45
C ALA A 290 8.86 14.08 -7.61
N ILE A 291 7.60 13.67 -7.68
CA ILE A 291 7.08 12.52 -6.96
C ILE A 291 7.65 11.20 -7.53
N PHE A 292 7.79 11.11 -8.86
CA PHE A 292 8.45 9.96 -9.50
C PHE A 292 9.90 9.80 -9.02
N LEU A 293 10.70 10.87 -9.02
CA LEU A 293 12.08 10.84 -8.56
C LEU A 293 12.19 10.50 -7.07
N LEU A 294 11.26 10.97 -6.24
CA LEU A 294 11.20 10.61 -4.84
C LEU A 294 11.08 9.09 -4.65
N TYR A 295 10.16 8.43 -5.37
CA TYR A 295 10.04 6.97 -5.33
C TYR A 295 11.23 6.26 -5.97
N LEU A 296 11.81 6.82 -7.02
CA LEU A 296 13.02 6.28 -7.63
C LEU A 296 14.19 6.29 -6.64
N ILE A 297 14.38 7.38 -5.88
CA ILE A 297 15.39 7.46 -4.81
C ILE A 297 15.12 6.41 -3.73
N SER A 298 13.87 6.13 -3.41
CA SER A 298 13.53 5.13 -2.39
C SER A 298 14.00 3.72 -2.75
N LEU A 299 14.30 3.41 -4.03
CA LEU A 299 14.91 2.14 -4.45
C LEU A 299 16.31 1.89 -3.87
N ILE A 300 16.99 2.90 -3.34
CA ILE A 300 18.25 2.76 -2.58
C ILE A 300 18.04 1.77 -1.40
N SER A 301 16.79 1.57 -0.96
CA SER A 301 16.43 0.57 0.05
C SER A 301 16.88 -0.86 -0.28
N ILE A 302 17.08 -1.18 -1.55
CA ILE A 302 17.62 -2.49 -2.02
C ILE A 302 18.97 -2.80 -1.36
N ILE A 303 19.79 -1.78 -1.11
CA ILE A 303 21.06 -1.91 -0.39
C ILE A 303 20.84 -2.46 1.03
N GLY A 304 19.67 -2.16 1.63
CA GLY A 304 19.29 -2.68 2.95
C GLY A 304 19.16 -4.20 3.03
N GLY A 305 18.82 -4.85 1.92
CA GLY A 305 18.81 -6.32 1.83
C GLY A 305 20.22 -6.93 1.69
N TRP A 306 21.14 -6.23 1.04
CA TRP A 306 22.51 -6.68 0.81
C TRP A 306 23.45 -6.43 2.00
N LEU A 307 23.29 -5.32 2.70
CA LEU A 307 24.22 -4.86 3.73
C LEU A 307 24.40 -5.83 4.92
N PRO A 308 23.37 -6.54 5.42
CA PRO A 308 23.59 -7.58 6.45
C PRO A 308 24.53 -8.69 5.99
N SER A 309 24.37 -9.18 4.75
CA SER A 309 25.24 -10.22 4.18
C SER A 309 26.68 -9.73 4.09
N TYR A 310 26.90 -8.48 3.71
CA TYR A 310 28.24 -7.87 3.73
C TYR A 310 28.86 -7.90 5.13
N PHE A 311 28.13 -7.56 6.18
CA PHE A 311 28.65 -7.60 7.55
C PHE A 311 28.96 -9.01 8.03
N VAL A 312 28.15 -9.99 7.66
CA VAL A 312 28.38 -11.40 8.00
C VAL A 312 29.58 -11.97 7.23
N ASP A 313 29.60 -11.81 5.92
CA ASP A 313 30.57 -12.47 5.03
C ASP A 313 31.96 -11.80 5.12
N LYS A 314 32.00 -10.47 5.03
CA LYS A 314 33.25 -9.70 4.99
C LYS A 314 33.75 -9.29 6.36
N LYS A 315 32.87 -8.92 7.27
CA LYS A 315 33.25 -8.46 8.62
C LYS A 315 33.15 -9.56 9.67
N LYS A 316 32.74 -10.78 9.28
CA LYS A 316 32.62 -11.95 10.19
C LYS A 316 31.74 -11.67 11.43
N MET A 317 30.76 -10.80 11.27
CA MET A 317 29.82 -10.49 12.35
C MET A 317 28.79 -11.60 12.49
N ASN A 318 28.23 -11.74 13.70
CA ASN A 318 27.05 -12.59 13.91
C ASN A 318 25.88 -12.06 13.03
N PRO A 319 25.07 -12.94 12.42
CA PRO A 319 23.93 -12.52 11.58
C PRO A 319 22.96 -11.56 12.26
N TYR A 320 22.73 -11.72 13.58
CA TYR A 320 21.90 -10.80 14.35
C TYR A 320 22.54 -9.41 14.42
N ASP A 321 23.81 -9.32 14.81
CA ASP A 321 24.54 -8.05 14.96
C ASP A 321 24.67 -7.33 13.61
N GLY A 322 24.91 -8.08 12.53
CA GLY A 322 24.94 -7.52 11.16
C GLY A 322 23.63 -6.86 10.77
N ARG A 323 22.48 -7.49 11.09
CA ARG A 323 21.15 -6.92 10.84
C ARG A 323 20.88 -5.70 11.74
N MET A 324 21.17 -5.78 13.03
CA MET A 324 20.99 -4.66 13.96
C MET A 324 21.80 -3.43 13.53
N LYS A 325 23.05 -3.65 13.09
CA LYS A 325 23.90 -2.58 12.56
C LYS A 325 23.34 -1.97 11.28
N THR A 326 22.84 -2.81 10.37
CA THR A 326 22.16 -2.35 9.15
C THR A 326 20.93 -1.51 9.48
N MET A 327 20.10 -1.98 10.40
CA MET A 327 18.91 -1.25 10.85
C MET A 327 19.26 0.11 11.47
N LEU A 328 20.33 0.19 12.27
CA LEU A 328 20.80 1.44 12.85
C LEU A 328 21.25 2.44 11.77
N ILE A 329 22.01 1.97 10.77
CA ILE A 329 22.47 2.82 9.65
C ILE A 329 21.25 3.38 8.89
N PHE A 330 20.29 2.54 8.54
CA PHE A 330 19.13 3.00 7.77
C PHE A 330 18.14 3.81 8.63
N ALA A 331 18.05 3.57 9.93
CA ALA A 331 17.30 4.44 10.83
C ALA A 331 17.85 5.88 10.85
N SER A 332 19.18 6.06 10.74
CA SER A 332 19.79 7.39 10.68
C SER A 332 19.42 8.17 9.39
N PHE A 333 19.06 7.47 8.31
CA PHE A 333 18.61 8.13 7.05
C PHE A 333 17.29 8.90 7.24
N LEU A 334 16.43 8.49 8.20
CA LEU A 334 15.20 9.21 8.49
C LEU A 334 15.49 10.62 9.05
N LEU A 335 16.63 10.81 9.71
CA LEU A 335 17.03 12.12 10.24
C LEU A 335 17.30 13.13 9.11
N ILE A 336 17.60 12.67 7.91
CA ILE A 336 17.81 13.53 6.73
C ILE A 336 16.53 14.31 6.39
N ALA A 337 15.35 13.75 6.66
CA ALA A 337 14.08 14.43 6.44
C ALA A 337 13.94 15.74 7.27
N LEU A 338 14.64 15.85 8.40
CA LEU A 338 14.64 17.07 9.23
C LEU A 338 15.23 18.28 8.48
N PHE A 339 16.08 18.05 7.49
CA PHE A 339 16.68 19.09 6.67
C PHE A 339 15.82 19.50 5.47
N ALA A 340 14.74 18.76 5.18
CA ALA A 340 13.88 19.02 4.04
C ALA A 340 13.30 20.44 4.06
N GLN A 341 12.63 20.80 5.16
CA GLN A 341 12.02 22.13 5.30
C GLN A 341 13.05 23.26 5.48
N PRO A 342 14.08 23.16 6.35
CA PRO A 342 15.08 24.22 6.52
C PRO A 342 15.89 24.54 5.27
N LEU A 343 16.17 23.56 4.43
CA LEU A 343 16.96 23.74 3.20
C LEU A 343 16.09 23.92 1.95
N GLY A 344 14.79 23.75 2.08
CA GLY A 344 13.85 23.82 0.96
C GLY A 344 13.72 25.20 0.32
N HIS A 345 14.13 26.28 1.01
CA HIS A 345 14.18 27.63 0.45
C HIS A 345 15.26 27.81 -0.63
N ILE A 346 16.28 26.95 -0.64
CA ILE A 346 17.36 26.99 -1.65
C ILE A 346 16.85 26.37 -2.97
N SER A 347 16.18 25.23 -2.89
CA SER A 347 15.61 24.53 -4.04
C SER A 347 14.56 23.51 -3.60
N TYR A 348 13.44 23.43 -4.31
CA TYR A 348 12.41 22.42 -4.07
C TYR A 348 12.89 20.97 -4.30
N TRP A 349 14.01 20.76 -4.98
CA TRP A 349 14.64 19.46 -5.15
C TRP A 349 15.23 18.90 -3.86
N ILE A 350 15.67 19.77 -2.94
CA ILE A 350 16.27 19.33 -1.67
C ILE A 350 15.29 18.55 -0.80
N PRO A 351 14.05 19.04 -0.54
CA PRO A 351 13.04 18.25 0.14
C PRO A 351 12.73 16.90 -0.52
N ILE A 352 12.66 16.87 -1.85
CA ILE A 352 12.39 15.63 -2.60
C ILE A 352 13.50 14.60 -2.34
N ILE A 353 14.76 15.03 -2.42
CA ILE A 353 15.92 14.17 -2.18
C ILE A 353 15.94 13.72 -0.71
N CYS A 354 15.75 14.64 0.25
CA CYS A 354 15.75 14.33 1.67
C CYS A 354 14.65 13.33 2.05
N VAL A 355 13.43 13.54 1.58
CA VAL A 355 12.30 12.64 1.83
C VAL A 355 12.52 11.30 1.11
N GLY A 356 13.00 11.30 -0.14
CA GLY A 356 13.32 10.07 -0.88
C GLY A 356 14.36 9.21 -0.17
N ILE A 357 15.42 9.80 0.37
CA ILE A 357 16.44 9.10 1.17
C ILE A 357 15.85 8.58 2.48
N ALA A 358 15.02 9.36 3.15
CA ALA A 358 14.34 8.93 4.37
C ALA A 358 13.39 7.74 4.09
N MET A 359 12.64 7.76 2.98
CA MET A 359 11.82 6.64 2.53
C MET A 359 12.66 5.40 2.25
N ALA A 360 13.82 5.54 1.58
CA ALA A 360 14.77 4.44 1.37
C ALA A 360 15.24 3.84 2.69
N GLY A 361 15.58 4.69 3.66
CA GLY A 361 15.96 4.28 5.00
C GLY A 361 14.87 3.48 5.71
N HIS A 362 13.62 3.94 5.67
CA HIS A 362 12.50 3.23 6.24
C HIS A 362 12.28 1.85 5.60
N GLN A 363 12.28 1.76 4.28
CA GLN A 363 12.07 0.50 3.57
C GLN A 363 13.18 -0.52 3.84
N ALA A 364 14.44 -0.08 3.84
CA ALA A 364 15.58 -0.92 4.16
C ALA A 364 15.51 -1.42 5.63
N TRP A 365 15.14 -0.57 6.55
CA TRP A 365 14.93 -0.92 7.97
C TRP A 365 13.78 -1.93 8.11
N SER A 366 12.65 -1.68 7.44
CA SER A 366 11.45 -2.52 7.48
C SER A 366 11.73 -3.93 6.95
N ALA A 367 12.46 -4.06 5.84
CA ALA A 367 12.86 -5.35 5.29
C ALA A 367 13.71 -6.17 6.30
N ASN A 368 14.61 -5.51 7.03
CA ASN A 368 15.46 -6.17 8.01
C ASN A 368 14.70 -6.64 9.26
N ILE A 369 13.74 -5.84 9.76
CA ILE A 369 12.96 -6.26 10.94
C ILE A 369 12.04 -7.44 10.60
N PHE A 370 11.41 -7.45 9.41
CA PHE A 370 10.61 -8.60 8.96
C PHE A 370 11.45 -9.88 8.86
N THR A 371 12.64 -9.79 8.25
CA THR A 371 13.55 -10.93 8.10
C THR A 371 14.03 -11.43 9.47
N THR A 372 14.24 -10.53 10.44
CA THR A 372 14.61 -10.89 11.80
C THR A 372 13.49 -11.67 12.47
N ALA A 373 12.25 -11.20 12.41
CA ALA A 373 11.10 -11.89 12.99
C ALA A 373 10.94 -13.31 12.42
N VAL A 374 11.03 -13.48 11.10
CA VAL A 374 10.91 -14.81 10.44
C VAL A 374 12.04 -15.75 10.86
N SER A 375 13.27 -15.24 11.03
CA SER A 375 14.44 -16.07 11.39
C SER A 375 14.37 -16.59 12.82
N TYR A 376 13.71 -15.90 13.73
CA TYR A 376 13.61 -16.31 15.15
C TYR A 376 12.34 -17.09 15.49
N THR A 377 11.34 -17.12 14.62
CA THR A 377 10.13 -17.93 14.85
C THR A 377 10.31 -19.41 14.55
N HIS A 378 11.50 -19.83 14.08
CA HIS A 378 11.86 -21.23 13.86
C HIS A 378 12.76 -21.81 14.99
N LEU A 379 13.00 -21.03 16.03
CA LEU A 379 13.57 -21.48 17.30
C LEU A 379 12.46 -21.69 18.32
#